data_a7e2cfe5ede47ba3890ffc6709fa78d2
#
_entry.id   a7e2cfe5ede47ba3890ffc6709fa78d2
#
_cell.length_a   1.000
_cell.length_b   1.000
_cell.length_c   1.000
_cell.angle_alpha   90.00
_cell.angle_beta   90.00
_cell.angle_gamma   90.00
#
_symmetry.space_group_name_H-M   'P 1'
#
loop_
_entity.id
_entity.type
_entity.pdbx_description
1 polymer ?
#
loop_
_entity_poly.entity_id
_entity_poly.type
_entity_poly.pdbx_seq_one_letter_code
_entity_poly.pdbx_strand_id
1 'polypeptide(L)'
;YIALYRSGELERRVRALEARLRSCDICPRKCGVNRWENETGFCHSAYLPVVAAICAHHGEEPAISGRRGSGTIFFSNCNMRCIYCQNHQISQNYRAQITKQIDFHILAERMLYLQNELGCHNINFVSPSHFIPQMLRAVLEAVPMGLTLLLVYNTSSYDSVESLTELDGIVDVYLADLR
;
A
#
# COMPACT_ATOMS: atom_id res chain seq x y z
N TYR A 1 2.03 -5.01 13.95
CA TYR A 1 0.73 -4.34 13.74
C TYR A 1 -0.39 -4.92 14.63
N ILE A 2 -0.40 -6.24 14.92
CA ILE A 2 -1.46 -6.87 15.74
C ILE A 2 -1.49 -6.28 17.17
N ALA A 3 -0.34 -6.05 17.80
CA ALA A 3 -0.26 -5.41 19.12
C ALA A 3 -0.79 -3.97 19.07
N LEU A 4 -0.45 -3.23 18.01
CA LEU A 4 -0.92 -1.86 17.80
C LEU A 4 -2.44 -1.81 17.54
N TYR A 5 -2.99 -2.81 16.85
CA TYR A 5 -4.44 -2.96 16.71
C TYR A 5 -5.13 -3.13 18.08
N ARG A 6 -4.63 -4.06 18.90
CA ARG A 6 -5.21 -4.35 20.23
C ARG A 6 -5.16 -3.17 21.19
N SER A 7 -4.16 -2.30 21.08
CA SER A 7 -4.03 -1.09 21.88
C SER A 7 -4.83 0.11 21.35
N GLY A 8 -5.42 0.01 20.15
CA GLY A 8 -6.08 1.12 19.45
C GLY A 8 -5.11 2.06 18.73
N GLU A 9 -3.80 1.83 18.84
CA GLU A 9 -2.78 2.69 18.24
C GLU A 9 -2.79 2.62 16.69
N LEU A 10 -3.05 1.45 16.10
CA LEU A 10 -3.18 1.31 14.65
C LEU A 10 -4.33 2.18 14.12
N GLU A 11 -5.48 2.15 14.78
CA GLU A 11 -6.64 2.97 14.39
C GLU A 11 -6.33 4.47 14.52
N ARG A 12 -5.66 4.89 15.59
CA ARG A 12 -5.22 6.27 15.77
C ARG A 12 -4.34 6.76 14.62
N ARG A 13 -3.35 5.95 14.22
CA ARG A 13 -2.43 6.27 13.12
C ARG A 13 -3.15 6.33 11.77
N VAL A 14 -4.05 5.38 11.50
CA VAL A 14 -4.89 5.40 10.27
C VAL A 14 -5.67 6.70 10.19
N ARG A 15 -6.37 7.10 11.26
CA ARG A 15 -7.14 8.35 11.30
C ARG A 15 -6.26 9.59 11.10
N ALA A 16 -5.07 9.63 11.70
CA ALA A 16 -4.12 10.73 11.53
C ALA A 16 -3.65 10.85 10.08
N LEU A 17 -3.29 9.73 9.45
CA LEU A 17 -2.87 9.70 8.05
C LEU A 17 -4.02 10.05 7.09
N GLU A 18 -5.22 9.53 7.33
CA GLU A 18 -6.40 9.86 6.52
C GLU A 18 -6.75 11.35 6.61
N ALA A 19 -6.60 11.98 7.78
CA ALA A 19 -6.84 13.41 7.93
C ALA A 19 -5.92 14.25 7.04
N ARG A 20 -4.66 13.80 6.80
CA ARG A 20 -3.69 14.43 5.90
C ARG A 20 -4.11 14.39 4.44
N LEU A 21 -5.03 13.53 4.04
CA LEU A 21 -5.55 13.46 2.67
C LEU A 21 -6.45 14.66 2.30
N ARG A 22 -6.90 15.47 3.28
CA ARG A 22 -7.65 16.72 3.01
C ARG A 22 -6.79 17.82 2.42
N SER A 23 -5.47 17.78 2.67
CA SER A 23 -4.46 18.62 2.05
C SER A 23 -3.22 17.75 1.88
N CYS A 24 -3.22 16.91 0.85
CA CYS A 24 -2.33 15.76 0.69
C CYS A 24 -0.85 16.11 0.77
N ASP A 25 -0.20 15.64 1.82
CA ASP A 25 1.24 15.74 2.08
C ASP A 25 1.90 14.37 2.39
N ILE A 26 1.22 13.27 2.04
CA ILE A 26 1.61 11.89 2.37
C ILE A 26 3.00 11.52 1.82
N CYS A 27 3.39 12.05 0.68
CA CYS A 27 4.70 11.82 0.08
C CYS A 27 5.44 13.15 -0.15
N PRO A 28 6.74 13.13 -0.51
CA PRO A 28 7.54 14.35 -0.69
C PRO A 28 7.00 15.32 -1.74
N ARG A 29 6.04 14.91 -2.59
CA ARG A 29 5.36 15.81 -3.53
C ARG A 29 4.52 16.89 -2.86
N LYS A 30 3.96 16.61 -1.68
CA LYS A 30 3.15 17.55 -0.88
C LYS A 30 2.18 18.38 -1.74
N CYS A 31 1.35 17.68 -2.54
CA CYS A 31 0.52 18.31 -3.57
C CYS A 31 -0.58 19.23 -3.02
N GLY A 32 -0.98 19.08 -1.75
CA GLY A 32 -2.00 19.89 -1.09
C GLY A 32 -3.44 19.66 -1.57
N VAL A 33 -3.68 18.71 -2.49
CA VAL A 33 -5.02 18.40 -3.01
C VAL A 33 -5.89 17.69 -1.97
N ASN A 34 -7.20 17.91 -2.04
CA ASN A 34 -8.18 17.23 -1.19
C ASN A 34 -8.62 15.91 -1.82
N ARG A 35 -7.93 14.82 -1.44
CA ARG A 35 -8.24 13.48 -1.96
C ARG A 35 -9.59 12.95 -1.48
N TRP A 36 -10.15 13.46 -0.36
CA TRP A 36 -11.49 13.13 0.10
C TRP A 36 -12.59 13.59 -0.87
N GLU A 37 -12.34 14.69 -1.59
CA GLU A 37 -13.22 15.23 -2.62
C GLU A 37 -12.84 14.74 -4.03
N ASN A 38 -12.06 13.66 -4.11
CA ASN A 38 -11.58 13.05 -5.34
C ASN A 38 -10.67 13.96 -6.17
N GLU A 39 -10.08 15.00 -5.57
CA GLU A 39 -9.01 15.72 -6.21
C GLU A 39 -7.77 14.84 -6.34
N THR A 40 -7.01 15.03 -7.41
CA THR A 40 -5.80 14.26 -7.69
C THR A 40 -4.60 15.17 -7.93
N GLY A 41 -3.50 14.84 -7.27
CA GLY A 41 -2.21 15.51 -7.49
C GLY A 41 -1.34 14.79 -8.52
N PHE A 42 -0.03 14.89 -8.38
CA PHE A 42 0.96 14.32 -9.29
C PHE A 42 0.78 12.81 -9.52
N CYS A 43 0.41 12.06 -8.48
CA CYS A 43 0.22 10.60 -8.58
C CYS A 43 -1.12 10.19 -9.19
N HIS A 44 -2.01 11.11 -9.54
CA HIS A 44 -3.37 10.83 -10.05
C HIS A 44 -4.20 9.88 -9.16
N SER A 45 -3.99 9.91 -7.86
CA SER A 45 -4.69 9.05 -6.89
C SER A 45 -5.63 9.89 -6.03
N ALA A 46 -6.88 9.44 -5.95
CA ALA A 46 -7.91 10.00 -5.08
C ALA A 46 -8.00 9.25 -3.74
N TYR A 47 -9.16 9.25 -3.08
CA TYR A 47 -9.33 8.64 -1.76
C TYR A 47 -9.21 7.12 -1.79
N LEU A 48 -9.92 6.44 -2.69
CA LEU A 48 -9.86 4.98 -2.77
C LEU A 48 -8.55 4.51 -3.42
N PRO A 49 -7.97 3.42 -2.94
CA PRO A 49 -6.79 2.84 -3.55
C PRO A 49 -7.10 2.25 -4.94
N VAL A 50 -6.13 2.35 -5.83
CA VAL A 50 -6.19 1.76 -7.17
C VAL A 50 -5.20 0.60 -7.21
N VAL A 51 -5.69 -0.62 -7.46
CA VAL A 51 -4.90 -1.84 -7.41
C VAL A 51 -4.86 -2.51 -8.78
N ALA A 52 -3.67 -2.63 -9.34
CA ALA A 52 -3.47 -3.22 -10.67
C ALA A 52 -3.62 -4.73 -10.67
N ALA A 53 -3.04 -5.39 -9.65
CA ALA A 53 -3.07 -6.84 -9.52
C ALA A 53 -2.88 -7.27 -8.05
N ILE A 54 -3.41 -8.44 -7.71
CA ILE A 54 -3.22 -9.12 -6.43
C ILE A 54 -2.95 -10.58 -6.75
N CYS A 55 -1.77 -11.09 -6.38
CA CYS A 55 -1.36 -12.46 -6.73
C CYS A 55 -0.25 -13.00 -5.82
N ALA A 56 -0.08 -14.32 -5.81
CA ALA A 56 1.15 -14.93 -5.31
C ALA A 56 2.26 -14.68 -6.35
N HIS A 57 3.26 -13.87 -5.99
CA HIS A 57 4.37 -13.49 -6.86
C HIS A 57 5.63 -14.25 -6.47
N HIS A 58 6.29 -14.88 -7.48
CA HIS A 58 7.48 -15.70 -7.28
C HIS A 58 8.77 -15.02 -7.76
N GLY A 59 8.68 -13.77 -8.20
CA GLY A 59 9.81 -13.00 -8.74
C GLY A 59 10.50 -12.07 -7.74
N GLU A 60 10.09 -12.10 -6.45
CA GLU A 60 10.77 -11.36 -5.39
C GLU A 60 12.02 -12.12 -4.89
N GLU A 61 12.82 -11.50 -4.01
CA GLU A 61 13.95 -12.13 -3.37
C GLU A 61 13.54 -13.45 -2.69
N PRO A 62 14.41 -14.48 -2.70
CA PRO A 62 14.08 -15.81 -2.17
C PRO A 62 13.58 -15.80 -0.72
N ALA A 63 14.08 -14.87 0.12
CA ALA A 63 13.63 -14.71 1.51
C ALA A 63 12.18 -14.22 1.62
N ILE A 64 11.67 -13.51 0.60
CA ILE A 64 10.31 -12.96 0.55
C ILE A 64 9.36 -13.93 -0.18
N SER A 65 9.79 -14.44 -1.34
CA SER A 65 8.97 -15.36 -2.17
C SER A 65 8.78 -16.73 -1.54
N GLY A 66 9.83 -17.29 -0.94
CA GLY A 66 9.78 -18.65 -0.42
C GLY A 66 9.28 -19.67 -1.45
N ARG A 67 8.55 -20.69 -1.00
CA ARG A 67 8.00 -21.74 -1.88
C ARG A 67 6.59 -21.43 -2.41
N ARG A 68 5.84 -20.58 -1.71
CA ARG A 68 4.43 -20.29 -2.04
C ARG A 68 4.21 -18.89 -2.63
N GLY A 69 5.29 -18.17 -2.83
CA GLY A 69 5.26 -16.81 -3.34
C GLY A 69 4.98 -15.75 -2.26
N SER A 70 5.30 -14.53 -2.61
CA SER A 70 4.93 -13.33 -1.88
C SER A 70 3.49 -12.93 -2.23
N GLY A 71 2.67 -12.67 -1.25
CA GLY A 71 1.29 -12.19 -1.45
C GLY A 71 1.29 -10.74 -1.89
N THR A 72 1.52 -10.51 -3.17
CA THR A 72 1.83 -9.19 -3.70
C THR A 72 0.59 -8.42 -4.12
N ILE A 73 0.50 -7.18 -3.65
CA ILE A 73 -0.51 -6.19 -4.00
C ILE A 73 0.18 -5.08 -4.79
N PHE A 74 -0.02 -5.04 -6.10
CA PHE A 74 0.52 -4.02 -6.98
C PHE A 74 -0.42 -2.81 -7.00
N PHE A 75 -0.01 -1.74 -6.34
CA PHE A 75 -0.73 -0.48 -6.47
C PHE A 75 -0.51 0.13 -7.85
N SER A 76 -1.57 0.73 -8.39
CA SER A 76 -1.48 1.50 -9.62
C SER A 76 -1.06 2.94 -9.34
N ASN A 77 -0.68 3.65 -10.40
CA ASN A 77 -0.17 5.01 -10.30
C ASN A 77 1.20 5.08 -9.59
N CYS A 78 1.80 6.24 -9.45
CA CYS A 78 3.08 6.39 -8.78
C CYS A 78 3.40 7.86 -8.51
N ASN A 79 4.03 8.12 -7.37
CA ASN A 79 4.51 9.46 -7.00
C ASN A 79 5.86 9.82 -7.62
N MET A 80 6.57 8.87 -8.28
CA MET A 80 7.87 9.12 -8.95
C MET A 80 7.77 9.23 -10.46
N ARG A 81 7.17 8.23 -11.13
CA ARG A 81 7.08 8.13 -12.59
C ARG A 81 8.44 8.07 -13.28
N CYS A 82 9.30 7.15 -12.85
CA CYS A 82 10.63 6.96 -13.43
C CYS A 82 10.55 6.68 -14.94
N ILE A 83 11.44 7.27 -15.73
CA ILE A 83 11.47 7.12 -17.19
C ILE A 83 11.77 5.67 -17.63
N TYR A 84 12.51 4.93 -16.80
CA TYR A 84 12.88 3.52 -17.02
C TYR A 84 11.97 2.53 -16.29
N CYS A 85 10.76 2.94 -15.88
CA CYS A 85 9.88 2.10 -15.08
C CYS A 85 9.43 0.85 -15.85
N GLN A 86 9.77 -0.34 -15.35
CA GLN A 86 9.33 -1.62 -15.92
C GLN A 86 7.81 -1.77 -15.84
N ASN A 87 7.20 -1.21 -14.80
CA ASN A 87 5.76 -1.26 -14.54
C ASN A 87 5.01 -0.02 -15.05
N HIS A 88 5.55 0.67 -16.12
CA HIS A 88 4.97 1.94 -16.60
C HIS A 88 3.49 1.85 -16.98
N GLN A 89 3.02 0.68 -17.44
CA GLN A 89 1.63 0.46 -17.82
C GLN A 89 0.66 0.64 -16.64
N ILE A 90 1.06 0.27 -15.43
CA ILE A 90 0.23 0.40 -14.23
C ILE A 90 0.57 1.65 -13.42
N SER A 91 1.82 2.10 -13.45
CA SER A 91 2.29 3.23 -12.64
C SER A 91 2.09 4.60 -13.30
N GLN A 92 1.97 4.68 -14.64
CA GLN A 92 1.91 5.93 -15.37
C GLN A 92 0.68 6.10 -16.27
N ASN A 93 0.00 5.01 -16.61
CA ASN A 93 -1.23 5.06 -17.42
C ASN A 93 -2.49 5.13 -16.52
N TYR A 94 -2.63 6.24 -15.77
CA TYR A 94 -3.72 6.43 -14.81
C TYR A 94 -5.12 6.30 -15.43
N ARG A 95 -5.31 6.67 -16.70
CA ARG A 95 -6.60 6.57 -17.39
C ARG A 95 -7.07 5.12 -17.53
N ALA A 96 -6.15 4.20 -17.80
CA ALA A 96 -6.46 2.77 -17.89
C ALA A 96 -6.64 2.11 -16.50
N GLN A 97 -6.25 2.79 -15.43
CA GLN A 97 -6.33 2.27 -14.07
C GLN A 97 -7.55 2.76 -13.29
N ILE A 98 -8.24 3.79 -13.76
CA ILE A 98 -9.32 4.46 -13.01
C ILE A 98 -10.46 3.51 -12.58
N THR A 99 -10.71 2.47 -13.35
CA THR A 99 -11.74 1.46 -13.06
C THR A 99 -11.29 0.39 -12.06
N LYS A 100 -10.04 0.43 -11.64
CA LYS A 100 -9.43 -0.53 -10.71
C LYS A 100 -9.40 -0.01 -9.25
N GLN A 101 -10.23 0.96 -8.94
CA GLN A 101 -10.46 1.36 -7.55
C GLN A 101 -11.07 0.20 -6.78
N ILE A 102 -10.62 0.02 -5.55
CA ILE A 102 -11.07 -1.06 -4.68
C ILE A 102 -11.46 -0.48 -3.32
N ASP A 103 -12.51 -1.00 -2.73
CA ASP A 103 -12.90 -0.68 -1.36
C ASP A 103 -11.92 -1.31 -0.35
N PHE A 104 -11.78 -0.69 0.82
CA PHE A 104 -10.85 -1.15 1.86
C PHE A 104 -11.21 -2.54 2.38
N HIS A 105 -12.51 -2.81 2.55
CA HIS A 105 -12.99 -4.12 2.98
C HIS A 105 -12.66 -5.21 1.95
N ILE A 106 -12.91 -4.93 0.66
CA ILE A 106 -12.54 -5.85 -0.41
C ILE A 106 -11.01 -6.05 -0.45
N LEU A 107 -10.22 -4.99 -0.24
CA LEU A 107 -8.76 -5.12 -0.18
C LEU A 107 -8.33 -5.99 1.01
N ALA A 108 -8.98 -5.84 2.17
CA ALA A 108 -8.77 -6.71 3.33
C ALA A 108 -9.11 -8.18 3.03
N GLU A 109 -10.26 -8.45 2.40
CA GLU A 109 -10.63 -9.81 1.96
C GLU A 109 -9.57 -10.40 1.02
N ARG A 110 -9.00 -9.60 0.12
CA ARG A 110 -7.93 -10.05 -0.78
C ARG A 110 -6.63 -10.37 -0.04
N MET A 111 -6.30 -9.65 1.03
CA MET A 111 -5.18 -10.04 1.91
C MET A 111 -5.44 -11.40 2.57
N LEU A 112 -6.66 -11.64 3.06
CA LEU A 112 -7.04 -12.93 3.64
C LEU A 112 -7.00 -14.06 2.60
N TYR A 113 -7.42 -13.79 1.36
CA TYR A 113 -7.32 -14.74 0.25
C TYR A 113 -5.85 -15.13 -0.04
N LEU A 114 -4.94 -14.15 -0.07
CA LEU A 114 -3.50 -14.41 -0.22
C LEU A 114 -2.96 -15.28 0.92
N GLN A 115 -3.42 -15.03 2.16
CA GLN A 115 -3.02 -15.79 3.33
C GLN A 115 -3.58 -17.21 3.33
N ASN A 116 -4.90 -17.35 3.20
CA ASN A 116 -5.61 -18.59 3.51
C ASN A 116 -5.70 -19.53 2.30
N GLU A 117 -5.97 -18.98 1.10
CA GLU A 117 -6.19 -19.79 -0.10
C GLU A 117 -4.89 -20.01 -0.88
N LEU A 118 -4.08 -18.95 -1.06
CA LEU A 118 -2.82 -19.07 -1.77
C LEU A 118 -1.65 -19.47 -0.85
N GLY A 119 -1.83 -19.33 0.47
CA GLY A 119 -0.85 -19.74 1.46
C GLY A 119 0.46 -18.96 1.36
N CYS A 120 0.41 -17.70 0.92
CA CYS A 120 1.57 -16.83 0.83
C CYS A 120 2.25 -16.63 2.18
N HIS A 121 3.53 -16.25 2.18
CA HIS A 121 4.32 -16.07 3.41
C HIS A 121 4.21 -14.66 4.01
N ASN A 122 3.78 -13.69 3.21
CA ASN A 122 3.68 -12.28 3.60
C ASN A 122 2.63 -11.57 2.74
N ILE A 123 2.31 -10.33 3.11
CA ILE A 123 1.62 -9.37 2.23
C ILE A 123 2.64 -8.33 1.81
N ASN A 124 2.92 -8.25 0.51
CA ASN A 124 3.89 -7.35 -0.08
C ASN A 124 3.19 -6.22 -0.83
N PHE A 125 3.29 -5.01 -0.31
CA PHE A 125 2.73 -3.80 -0.91
C PHE A 125 3.76 -3.17 -1.85
N VAL A 126 3.51 -3.23 -3.16
CA VAL A 126 4.42 -2.69 -4.19
C VAL A 126 4.06 -1.27 -4.56
N SER A 127 5.04 -0.37 -4.46
CA SER A 127 4.90 1.09 -4.68
C SER A 127 3.79 1.75 -3.84
N PRO A 128 3.75 1.53 -2.52
CA PRO A 128 2.64 1.95 -1.66
C PRO A 128 2.73 3.42 -1.21
N SER A 129 3.82 4.13 -1.46
CA SER A 129 4.17 5.45 -0.90
C SER A 129 3.04 6.50 -0.99
N HIS A 130 2.26 6.49 -2.05
CA HIS A 130 1.14 7.41 -2.25
C HIS A 130 -0.21 6.88 -1.74
N PHE A 131 -0.22 5.63 -1.24
CA PHE A 131 -1.38 4.93 -0.68
C PHE A 131 -1.16 4.45 0.76
N ILE A 132 -0.17 4.98 1.49
CA ILE A 132 0.08 4.61 2.90
C ILE A 132 -1.20 4.66 3.75
N PRO A 133 -2.01 5.73 3.74
CA PRO A 133 -3.23 5.77 4.54
C PRO A 133 -4.22 4.66 4.18
N GLN A 134 -4.39 4.41 2.87
CA GLN A 134 -5.31 3.41 2.35
C GLN A 134 -4.83 1.98 2.63
N MET A 135 -3.52 1.75 2.50
CA MET A 135 -2.87 0.49 2.87
C MET A 135 -3.15 0.16 4.34
N LEU A 136 -2.89 1.12 5.24
CA LEU A 136 -3.10 0.90 6.67
C LEU A 136 -4.58 0.78 7.04
N ARG A 137 -5.48 1.49 6.34
CA ARG A 137 -6.93 1.30 6.52
C ARG A 137 -7.33 -0.15 6.19
N ALA A 138 -6.86 -0.70 5.09
CA ALA A 138 -7.15 -2.08 4.72
C ALA A 138 -6.53 -3.09 5.71
N VAL A 139 -5.33 -2.83 6.21
CA VAL A 139 -4.72 -3.65 7.29
C VAL A 139 -5.56 -3.59 8.56
N LEU A 140 -6.03 -2.40 8.96
CA LEU A 140 -6.90 -2.23 10.13
C LEU A 140 -8.18 -3.07 10.02
N GLU A 141 -8.76 -3.17 8.83
CA GLU A 141 -9.94 -4.01 8.58
C GLU A 141 -9.60 -5.51 8.49
N ALA A 142 -8.42 -5.85 7.97
CA ALA A 142 -8.01 -7.24 7.81
C ALA A 142 -7.64 -7.94 9.14
N VAL A 143 -7.14 -7.19 10.14
CA VAL A 143 -6.74 -7.79 11.44
C VAL A 143 -7.89 -8.51 12.14
N PRO A 144 -9.09 -7.92 12.35
CA PRO A 144 -10.20 -8.63 12.97
C PRO A 144 -10.73 -9.78 12.12
N MET A 145 -10.46 -9.81 10.81
CA MET A 145 -10.78 -10.91 9.91
C MET A 145 -9.77 -12.06 10.00
N GLY A 146 -8.66 -11.88 10.73
CA GLY A 146 -7.67 -12.92 10.98
C GLY A 146 -6.36 -12.78 10.20
N LEU A 147 -6.00 -11.61 9.70
CA LEU A 147 -4.70 -11.37 9.08
C LEU A 147 -3.57 -11.49 10.12
N THR A 148 -2.58 -12.36 9.81
CA THR A 148 -1.43 -12.63 10.68
C THR A 148 -0.09 -12.61 9.96
N LEU A 149 -0.09 -12.51 8.64
CA LEU A 149 1.13 -12.50 7.82
C LEU A 149 2.01 -11.27 8.07
N LEU A 150 3.29 -11.44 7.86
CA LEU A 150 4.24 -10.33 7.82
C LEU A 150 3.85 -9.32 6.73
N LEU A 151 4.07 -8.04 6.99
CA LEU A 151 3.83 -6.96 6.05
C LEU A 151 5.14 -6.46 5.46
N VAL A 152 5.24 -6.49 4.14
CA VAL A 152 6.39 -6.02 3.36
C VAL A 152 6.04 -4.73 2.65
N TYR A 153 6.90 -3.73 2.77
CA TYR A 153 6.77 -2.42 2.13
C TYR A 153 7.83 -2.29 1.04
N ASN A 154 7.44 -2.50 -0.21
CA ASN A 154 8.32 -2.47 -1.38
C ASN A 154 8.25 -1.08 -2.03
N THR A 155 9.25 -0.25 -1.75
CA THR A 155 9.28 1.16 -2.11
C THR A 155 10.45 1.53 -3.01
N SER A 156 10.26 2.59 -3.80
CA SER A 156 11.33 3.25 -4.54
C SER A 156 12.07 4.32 -3.71
N SER A 157 11.92 4.30 -2.38
CA SER A 157 12.56 5.20 -1.41
C SER A 157 12.25 6.70 -1.57
N TYR A 158 11.16 7.02 -2.30
CA TYR A 158 10.68 8.40 -2.40
C TYR A 158 9.47 8.60 -1.46
N ASP A 159 9.75 8.46 -0.18
CA ASP A 159 8.77 8.52 0.91
C ASP A 159 9.00 9.75 1.79
N SER A 160 7.95 10.27 2.44
CA SER A 160 8.13 11.27 3.48
C SER A 160 8.48 10.61 4.82
N VAL A 161 9.41 11.19 5.55
CA VAL A 161 9.85 10.68 6.87
C VAL A 161 8.66 10.63 7.83
N GLU A 162 7.80 11.64 7.79
CA GLU A 162 6.61 11.75 8.64
C GLU A 162 5.63 10.60 8.38
N SER A 163 5.49 10.16 7.12
CA SER A 163 4.64 9.02 6.78
C SER A 163 5.28 7.68 7.12
N LEU A 164 6.61 7.55 6.96
CA LEU A 164 7.34 6.34 7.37
C LEU A 164 7.31 6.14 8.89
N THR A 165 7.37 7.21 9.68
CA THR A 165 7.28 7.12 11.15
C THR A 165 5.96 6.48 11.61
N GLU A 166 4.85 6.71 10.89
CA GLU A 166 3.57 6.07 11.20
C GLU A 166 3.54 4.56 10.85
N LEU A 167 4.52 4.06 10.08
CA LEU A 167 4.66 2.63 9.76
C LEU A 167 5.48 1.85 10.80
N ASP A 168 6.09 2.52 11.78
CA ASP A 168 6.90 1.86 12.80
C ASP A 168 6.09 0.84 13.61
N GLY A 169 6.61 -0.40 13.73
CA GLY A 169 5.92 -1.52 14.36
C GLY A 169 4.70 -2.06 13.59
N ILE A 170 4.42 -1.55 12.38
CA ILE A 170 3.37 -2.06 11.48
C ILE A 170 4.01 -2.88 10.37
N VAL A 171 4.99 -2.33 9.68
CA VAL A 171 5.74 -3.00 8.61
C VAL A 171 6.87 -3.83 9.21
N ASP A 172 7.00 -5.07 8.78
CA ASP A 172 8.01 -6.00 9.26
C ASP A 172 9.29 -5.97 8.39
N VAL A 173 9.13 -5.74 7.09
CA VAL A 173 10.24 -5.74 6.11
C VAL A 173 10.12 -4.59 5.14
N TYR A 174 11.22 -3.89 4.90
CA TYR A 174 11.33 -2.86 3.86
C TYR A 174 12.20 -3.38 2.71
N LEU A 175 11.65 -3.41 1.50
CA LEU A 175 12.39 -3.57 0.25
C LEU A 175 12.57 -2.16 -0.35
N ALA A 176 13.74 -1.58 -0.15
CA ALA A 176 14.01 -0.18 -0.47
C ALA A 176 14.92 -0.06 -1.70
N ASP A 177 14.34 0.22 -2.84
CA ASP A 177 15.08 0.57 -4.05
C ASP A 177 15.50 2.05 -4.03
N LEU A 178 16.73 2.34 -4.34
CA LEU A 178 17.18 3.71 -4.62
C LEU A 178 17.05 4.00 -6.11
N ARG A 179 16.15 4.92 -6.47
CA ARG A 179 15.84 5.26 -7.87
C ARG A 179 15.95 6.75 -8.14
#